data_30275efd13fa2d39d685886a589cb6c6
#
_entry.id   30275efd13fa2d39d685886a589cb6c6
#
_cell.length_a   1.000
_cell.length_b   1.000
_cell.length_c   1.000
_cell.angle_alpha   90.00
_cell.angle_beta   90.00
_cell.angle_gamma   90.00
#
_symmetry.space_group_name_H-M   'P 1'
#
loop_
_entity.id
_entity.type
_entity.pdbx_description
1 polymer ?
#
loop_
_entity_poly.entity_id
_entity_poly.type
_entity_poly.pdbx_seq_one_letter_code
_entity_poly.pdbx_strand_id
1 'polypeptide(L)'
;MTLAPRAVVVHRHTELDELLARHGTRPQAAFFLSSRRRSLEEAEARHARQQAALATVSAAIPIEWRRGQVERADLDRFLYARDDVIIVIGQDGLVANVAKYLDGQPVIGINPEPERNPGVLVPHPAEAAPALLAGVASPSLGEHVQVRTMVEASTDDGQTLLALNEVFIGHSSHQSARYRLELPEGGNERQSSSGLLVSTGTGATGWCRSVWQERHSAIRLPEPEDDDLVWFVREAWPTPATGTDCTEGVLRVGEELSLVAESDRLVLFGDGIETDAVPVTWGQRVTVSRASSHLHLVV
;
A
#
# COMPACT_ATOMS: atom_id res chain seq x y z
N MET A 1 34.49 -10.97 -0.48
CA MET A 1 34.01 -10.24 -1.65
C MET A 1 32.50 -10.11 -1.49
N THR A 2 32.00 -8.91 -1.25
CA THR A 2 30.56 -8.64 -1.30
C THR A 2 30.08 -8.79 -2.75
N LEU A 3 29.02 -9.58 -2.95
CA LEU A 3 28.36 -9.67 -4.27
C LEU A 3 27.83 -8.28 -4.67
N ALA A 4 27.88 -7.98 -5.97
CA ALA A 4 27.25 -6.76 -6.48
C ALA A 4 25.75 -6.76 -6.14
N PRO A 5 25.11 -5.63 -5.82
CA PRO A 5 23.70 -5.53 -5.54
C PRO A 5 22.83 -6.13 -6.65
N ARG A 6 21.60 -6.47 -6.35
CA ARG A 6 20.60 -6.85 -7.36
C ARG A 6 19.58 -5.71 -7.49
N ALA A 7 19.47 -5.14 -8.69
CA ALA A 7 18.36 -4.23 -9.01
C ALA A 7 17.11 -5.06 -9.35
N VAL A 8 16.02 -4.84 -8.62
CA VAL A 8 14.72 -5.49 -8.87
C VAL A 8 13.75 -4.44 -9.38
N VAL A 9 13.39 -4.54 -10.66
CA VAL A 9 12.43 -3.64 -11.29
C VAL A 9 11.03 -4.17 -11.08
N VAL A 10 10.22 -3.40 -10.35
CA VAL A 10 8.81 -3.70 -10.07
C VAL A 10 7.94 -2.89 -11.02
N HIS A 11 7.02 -3.55 -11.70
CA HIS A 11 6.06 -2.92 -12.59
C HIS A 11 4.71 -3.63 -12.55
N ARG A 12 3.71 -3.07 -13.24
CA ARG A 12 2.42 -3.71 -13.46
C ARG A 12 2.07 -3.71 -14.94
N HIS A 13 1.19 -4.62 -15.34
CA HIS A 13 0.55 -4.56 -16.64
C HIS A 13 -0.17 -3.23 -16.83
N THR A 14 -0.06 -2.68 -18.04
CA THR A 14 -0.77 -1.46 -18.41
C THR A 14 -2.23 -1.75 -18.74
N GLU A 15 -3.06 -0.71 -18.77
CA GLU A 15 -4.46 -0.86 -19.23
C GLU A 15 -4.53 -1.45 -20.64
N LEU A 16 -3.57 -1.13 -21.52
CA LEU A 16 -3.52 -1.74 -22.86
C LEU A 16 -3.28 -3.24 -22.79
N ASP A 17 -2.35 -3.70 -21.93
CA ASP A 17 -2.08 -5.13 -21.76
C ASP A 17 -3.32 -5.88 -21.28
N GLU A 18 -4.02 -5.31 -20.29
CA GLU A 18 -5.27 -5.88 -19.75
C GLU A 18 -6.40 -5.90 -20.79
N LEU A 19 -6.54 -4.84 -21.59
CA LEU A 19 -7.51 -4.77 -22.68
C LEU A 19 -7.24 -5.82 -23.75
N LEU A 20 -5.99 -5.97 -24.14
CA LEU A 20 -5.60 -6.96 -25.15
C LEU A 20 -5.75 -8.40 -24.63
N ALA A 21 -5.41 -8.65 -23.35
CA ALA A 21 -5.64 -9.94 -22.72
C ALA A 21 -7.13 -10.31 -22.67
N ARG A 22 -8.01 -9.32 -22.39
CA ARG A 22 -9.46 -9.52 -22.31
C ARG A 22 -10.14 -9.67 -23.67
N HIS A 23 -9.75 -8.87 -24.64
CA HIS A 23 -10.46 -8.73 -25.93
C HIS A 23 -9.75 -9.41 -27.09
N GLY A 24 -8.52 -9.88 -26.91
CA GLY A 24 -7.75 -10.61 -27.89
C GLY A 24 -7.17 -9.76 -29.02
N THR A 25 -7.84 -8.70 -29.48
CA THR A 25 -7.38 -7.86 -30.58
C THR A 25 -7.57 -6.37 -30.33
N ARG A 26 -6.70 -5.54 -30.93
CA ARG A 26 -6.83 -4.08 -30.87
C ARG A 26 -8.17 -3.54 -31.38
N PRO A 27 -8.74 -4.00 -32.51
CA PRO A 27 -10.06 -3.55 -32.95
C PRO A 27 -11.17 -3.85 -31.95
N GLN A 28 -11.15 -5.00 -31.29
CA GLN A 28 -12.12 -5.34 -30.26
C GLN A 28 -11.96 -4.47 -29.00
N ALA A 29 -10.73 -4.24 -28.57
CA ALA A 29 -10.43 -3.31 -27.47
C ALA A 29 -10.87 -1.88 -27.81
N ALA A 30 -10.61 -1.40 -29.04
CA ALA A 30 -11.05 -0.10 -29.51
C ALA A 30 -12.59 0.04 -29.51
N PHE A 31 -13.30 -0.97 -30.00
CA PHE A 31 -14.78 -1.00 -29.98
C PHE A 31 -15.31 -0.97 -28.55
N PHE A 32 -14.72 -1.74 -27.63
CA PHE A 32 -15.09 -1.75 -26.22
C PHE A 32 -14.92 -0.38 -25.58
N LEU A 33 -13.81 0.32 -25.84
CA LEU A 33 -13.54 1.64 -25.30
C LEU A 33 -14.45 2.71 -25.91
N SER A 34 -14.66 2.66 -27.25
CA SER A 34 -15.51 3.64 -27.97
C SER A 34 -16.95 3.62 -27.45
N SER A 35 -17.49 2.42 -27.13
CA SER A 35 -18.82 2.30 -26.51
C SER A 35 -18.95 2.97 -25.14
N ARG A 36 -17.81 3.34 -24.51
CA ARG A 36 -17.68 4.03 -23.22
C ARG A 36 -17.13 5.46 -23.36
N ARG A 37 -17.11 6.00 -24.59
CA ARG A 37 -16.56 7.33 -24.92
C ARG A 37 -15.08 7.47 -24.51
N ARG A 38 -14.31 6.40 -24.63
CA ARG A 38 -12.87 6.36 -24.39
C ARG A 38 -12.13 5.99 -25.66
N SER A 39 -10.86 6.39 -25.76
CA SER A 39 -9.99 6.12 -26.92
C SER A 39 -8.96 5.04 -26.58
N LEU A 40 -8.69 4.13 -27.52
CA LEU A 40 -7.58 3.20 -27.41
C LEU A 40 -6.22 3.92 -27.47
N GLU A 41 -6.14 5.02 -28.21
CA GLU A 41 -4.93 5.84 -28.35
C GLU A 41 -4.41 6.36 -27.02
N GLU A 42 -5.30 6.72 -26.08
CA GLU A 42 -4.91 7.12 -24.73
C GLU A 42 -4.27 5.98 -23.94
N ALA A 43 -4.79 4.76 -24.07
CA ALA A 43 -4.23 3.58 -23.44
C ALA A 43 -2.87 3.22 -24.08
N GLU A 44 -2.75 3.33 -25.41
CA GLU A 44 -1.50 3.12 -26.14
C GLU A 44 -0.43 4.15 -25.76
N ALA A 45 -0.80 5.41 -25.64
CA ALA A 45 0.12 6.47 -25.20
C ALA A 45 0.65 6.25 -23.78
N ARG A 46 -0.21 5.80 -22.85
CA ARG A 46 0.21 5.44 -21.48
C ARG A 46 1.13 4.22 -21.48
N HIS A 47 0.79 3.19 -22.25
CA HIS A 47 1.64 2.02 -22.41
C HIS A 47 3.02 2.41 -22.95
N ALA A 48 3.07 3.25 -23.99
CA ALA A 48 4.34 3.72 -24.54
C ALA A 48 5.21 4.47 -23.53
N ARG A 49 4.62 5.34 -22.68
CA ARG A 49 5.36 6.02 -21.61
C ARG A 49 5.91 5.03 -20.56
N GLN A 50 5.10 4.07 -20.14
CA GLN A 50 5.53 3.02 -19.21
C GLN A 50 6.70 2.22 -19.79
N GLN A 51 6.63 1.82 -21.06
CA GLN A 51 7.69 1.07 -21.76
C GLN A 51 8.97 1.92 -21.91
N ALA A 52 8.82 3.21 -22.22
CA ALA A 52 9.97 4.12 -22.30
C ALA A 52 10.67 4.27 -20.93
N ALA A 53 9.91 4.43 -19.85
CA ALA A 53 10.45 4.49 -18.50
C ALA A 53 11.17 3.18 -18.11
N LEU A 54 10.58 2.02 -18.42
CA LEU A 54 11.20 0.70 -18.20
C LEU A 54 12.53 0.58 -18.96
N ALA A 55 12.56 1.01 -20.22
CA ALA A 55 13.78 0.97 -21.04
C ALA A 55 14.87 1.90 -20.49
N THR A 56 14.51 3.13 -20.12
CA THR A 56 15.43 4.12 -19.55
C THR A 56 16.04 3.63 -18.25
N VAL A 57 15.22 3.14 -17.32
CA VAL A 57 15.69 2.59 -16.03
C VAL A 57 16.55 1.35 -16.25
N SER A 58 16.13 0.43 -17.13
CA SER A 58 16.90 -0.78 -17.41
C SER A 58 18.28 -0.48 -18.00
N ALA A 59 18.39 0.54 -18.84
CA ALA A 59 19.66 0.98 -19.40
C ALA A 59 20.56 1.65 -18.36
N ALA A 60 19.99 2.27 -17.31
CA ALA A 60 20.72 2.93 -16.24
C ALA A 60 21.32 1.97 -15.19
N ILE A 61 20.80 0.73 -15.08
CA ILE A 61 21.33 -0.26 -14.13
C ILE A 61 22.76 -0.62 -14.51
N PRO A 62 23.75 -0.48 -13.59
CA PRO A 62 25.14 -0.83 -13.85
C PRO A 62 25.28 -2.27 -14.37
N ILE A 63 26.22 -2.50 -15.29
CA ILE A 63 26.37 -3.79 -15.96
C ILE A 63 26.82 -4.91 -15.01
N GLU A 64 27.52 -4.54 -13.95
CA GLU A 64 27.99 -5.44 -12.91
C GLU A 64 26.90 -5.85 -11.91
N TRP A 65 25.76 -5.14 -11.87
CA TRP A 65 24.66 -5.48 -10.99
C TRP A 65 23.85 -6.64 -11.52
N ARG A 66 23.43 -7.50 -10.61
CA ARG A 66 22.42 -8.52 -10.92
C ARG A 66 21.09 -7.84 -11.20
N ARG A 67 20.26 -8.45 -12.03
CA ARG A 67 18.97 -7.86 -12.44
C ARG A 67 17.83 -8.84 -12.16
N GLY A 68 16.75 -8.33 -11.60
CA GLY A 68 15.47 -8.99 -11.47
C GLY A 68 14.37 -8.08 -11.99
N GLN A 69 13.28 -8.68 -12.43
CA GLN A 69 12.06 -7.98 -12.80
C GLN A 69 10.88 -8.77 -12.28
N VAL A 70 9.90 -8.07 -11.72
CA VAL A 70 8.71 -8.69 -11.16
C VAL A 70 7.46 -7.87 -11.51
N GLU A 71 6.43 -8.55 -11.95
CA GLU A 71 5.12 -7.97 -12.19
C GLU A 71 4.32 -7.95 -10.88
N ARG A 72 3.44 -6.97 -10.74
CA ARG A 72 2.63 -6.77 -9.53
C ARG A 72 1.91 -8.03 -9.05
N ALA A 73 1.40 -8.86 -9.96
CA ALA A 73 0.67 -10.09 -9.60
C ALA A 73 1.58 -11.20 -9.03
N ASP A 74 2.90 -11.06 -9.14
CA ASP A 74 3.88 -12.05 -8.68
C ASP A 74 4.68 -11.56 -7.47
N LEU A 75 4.32 -10.42 -6.86
CA LEU A 75 5.06 -9.84 -5.73
C LEU A 75 5.14 -10.78 -4.53
N ASP A 76 4.07 -11.50 -4.24
CA ASP A 76 3.95 -12.45 -3.14
C ASP A 76 4.81 -13.71 -3.30
N ARG A 77 5.25 -14.00 -4.53
CA ARG A 77 6.07 -15.17 -4.89
C ARG A 77 7.52 -14.84 -5.13
N PHE A 78 7.84 -13.54 -5.23
CA PHE A 78 9.20 -13.10 -5.50
C PHE A 78 10.03 -13.10 -4.21
N LEU A 79 11.23 -13.67 -4.27
CA LEU A 79 12.15 -13.71 -3.13
C LEU A 79 13.06 -12.47 -3.16
N TYR A 80 12.79 -11.55 -2.26
CA TYR A 80 13.61 -10.35 -2.04
C TYR A 80 14.81 -10.70 -1.16
N ALA A 81 16.02 -10.31 -1.59
CA ALA A 81 17.23 -10.44 -0.80
C ALA A 81 17.53 -9.11 -0.06
N ARG A 82 18.29 -9.18 1.02
CA ARG A 82 18.62 -7.99 1.83
C ARG A 82 19.46 -6.95 1.09
N ASP A 83 20.22 -7.38 0.09
CA ASP A 83 21.08 -6.56 -0.76
C ASP A 83 20.39 -6.09 -2.06
N ASP A 84 19.07 -6.28 -2.17
CA ASP A 84 18.30 -5.80 -3.31
C ASP A 84 18.12 -4.29 -3.26
N VAL A 85 18.12 -3.67 -4.43
CA VAL A 85 17.67 -2.29 -4.67
C VAL A 85 16.38 -2.38 -5.46
N ILE A 86 15.29 -1.90 -4.88
CA ILE A 86 13.95 -2.02 -5.47
C ILE A 86 13.66 -0.76 -6.29
N ILE A 87 13.29 -0.94 -7.55
CA ILE A 87 12.96 0.17 -8.45
C ILE A 87 11.52 -0.02 -8.91
N VAL A 88 10.62 0.79 -8.37
CA VAL A 88 9.19 0.72 -8.69
C VAL A 88 8.87 1.70 -9.81
N ILE A 89 8.38 1.21 -10.94
CA ILE A 89 8.00 2.04 -12.09
C ILE A 89 6.48 2.03 -12.23
N GLY A 90 5.83 3.12 -11.80
CA GLY A 90 4.38 3.19 -11.80
C GLY A 90 3.81 4.30 -10.95
N GLN A 91 2.79 3.98 -10.16
CA GLN A 91 2.09 4.90 -9.26
C GLN A 91 2.35 4.53 -7.80
N ASP A 92 2.04 5.44 -6.87
CA ASP A 92 2.20 5.28 -5.42
C ASP A 92 1.67 3.94 -4.89
N GLY A 93 0.50 3.51 -5.35
CA GLY A 93 -0.07 2.23 -4.94
C GLY A 93 0.80 1.01 -5.25
N LEU A 94 1.68 1.07 -6.27
CA LEU A 94 2.60 -0.04 -6.55
C LEU A 94 3.74 -0.09 -5.52
N VAL A 95 4.20 1.06 -5.02
CA VAL A 95 5.17 1.13 -3.91
C VAL A 95 4.56 0.53 -2.65
N ALA A 96 3.33 0.91 -2.30
CA ALA A 96 2.63 0.34 -1.15
C ALA A 96 2.47 -1.18 -1.30
N ASN A 97 2.15 -1.66 -2.51
CA ASN A 97 1.99 -3.10 -2.76
C ASN A 97 3.29 -3.90 -2.57
N VAL A 98 4.46 -3.36 -2.92
CA VAL A 98 5.72 -4.07 -2.73
C VAL A 98 6.27 -3.92 -1.30
N ALA A 99 5.98 -2.81 -0.63
CA ALA A 99 6.52 -2.47 0.68
C ALA A 99 6.32 -3.59 1.72
N LYS A 100 5.17 -4.26 1.70
CA LYS A 100 4.84 -5.33 2.64
C LYS A 100 5.71 -6.59 2.53
N TYR A 101 6.48 -6.73 1.45
CA TYR A 101 7.39 -7.86 1.21
C TYR A 101 8.85 -7.49 1.46
N LEU A 102 9.13 -6.26 1.88
CA LEU A 102 10.48 -5.73 2.07
C LEU A 102 10.87 -5.69 3.55
N ASP A 103 12.17 -5.81 3.80
CA ASP A 103 12.80 -5.75 5.11
C ASP A 103 14.01 -4.79 5.07
N GLY A 104 13.72 -3.48 4.84
CA GLY A 104 14.72 -2.42 4.85
C GLY A 104 15.50 -2.21 3.54
N GLN A 105 15.12 -2.87 2.44
CA GLN A 105 15.71 -2.59 1.13
C GLN A 105 15.38 -1.16 0.68
N PRO A 106 16.33 -0.42 0.07
CA PRO A 106 16.06 0.89 -0.49
C PRO A 106 15.11 0.78 -1.69
N VAL A 107 14.11 1.67 -1.71
CA VAL A 107 13.08 1.73 -2.76
C VAL A 107 13.20 3.04 -3.52
N ILE A 108 13.37 2.96 -4.83
CA ILE A 108 13.37 4.08 -5.77
C ILE A 108 12.03 4.10 -6.47
N GLY A 109 11.23 5.15 -6.27
CA GLY A 109 9.94 5.32 -6.94
C GLY A 109 10.08 6.15 -8.22
N ILE A 110 9.76 5.56 -9.37
CA ILE A 110 9.81 6.21 -10.69
C ILE A 110 8.40 6.44 -11.22
N ASN A 111 8.10 7.68 -11.55
CA ASN A 111 6.82 8.11 -12.09
C ASN A 111 6.88 8.24 -13.63
N PRO A 112 6.22 7.36 -14.40
CA PRO A 112 6.18 7.47 -15.84
C PRO A 112 5.19 8.53 -16.36
N GLU A 113 4.33 9.10 -15.49
CA GLU A 113 3.28 10.06 -15.84
C GLU A 113 3.16 11.20 -14.81
N PRO A 114 4.22 12.00 -14.58
CA PRO A 114 4.22 13.04 -13.54
C PRO A 114 3.17 14.15 -13.79
N GLU A 115 2.79 14.37 -15.02
CA GLU A 115 1.75 15.34 -15.39
C GLU A 115 0.33 14.95 -14.92
N ARG A 116 0.11 13.65 -14.66
CA ARG A 116 -1.20 13.11 -14.24
C ARG A 116 -1.24 12.71 -12.78
N ASN A 117 -0.13 12.24 -12.26
CA ASN A 117 0.00 11.73 -10.90
C ASN A 117 1.11 12.51 -10.21
N PRO A 118 0.85 13.25 -9.13
CA PRO A 118 1.90 14.01 -8.44
C PRO A 118 3.02 13.11 -7.90
N GLY A 119 2.72 11.87 -7.49
CA GLY A 119 3.70 10.88 -7.06
C GLY A 119 4.33 11.20 -5.69
N VAL A 120 3.66 10.82 -4.61
CA VAL A 120 4.17 10.96 -3.24
C VAL A 120 5.25 9.90 -2.95
N LEU A 121 5.06 8.68 -3.46
CA LEU A 121 5.98 7.55 -3.31
C LEU A 121 6.80 7.27 -4.58
N VAL A 122 6.44 7.89 -5.69
CA VAL A 122 7.17 7.81 -6.96
C VAL A 122 7.56 9.23 -7.43
N PRO A 123 8.40 9.95 -6.68
CA PRO A 123 8.69 11.37 -6.95
C PRO A 123 9.62 11.59 -8.15
N HIS A 124 10.31 10.54 -8.63
CA HIS A 124 11.38 10.70 -9.60
C HIS A 124 10.95 10.41 -11.04
N PRO A 125 11.40 11.19 -12.04
CA PRO A 125 11.30 10.83 -13.44
C PRO A 125 12.31 9.73 -13.80
N ALA A 126 12.07 9.00 -14.89
CA ALA A 126 12.91 7.88 -15.29
C ALA A 126 14.38 8.28 -15.59
N GLU A 127 14.59 9.51 -16.04
CA GLU A 127 15.89 10.09 -16.36
C GLU A 127 16.78 10.28 -15.13
N ALA A 128 16.21 10.33 -13.93
CA ALA A 128 16.94 10.41 -12.68
C ALA A 128 17.59 9.07 -12.27
N ALA A 129 17.21 7.96 -12.88
CA ALA A 129 17.66 6.62 -12.50
C ALA A 129 19.20 6.47 -12.39
N PRO A 130 20.04 6.99 -13.30
CA PRO A 130 21.49 6.85 -13.16
C PRO A 130 22.03 7.49 -11.87
N ALA A 131 21.56 8.68 -11.52
CA ALA A 131 22.01 9.40 -10.31
C ALA A 131 21.52 8.69 -9.04
N LEU A 132 20.26 8.25 -9.02
CA LEU A 132 19.67 7.53 -7.90
C LEU A 132 20.37 6.19 -7.63
N LEU A 133 20.66 5.41 -8.67
CA LEU A 133 21.39 4.14 -8.56
C LEU A 133 22.82 4.35 -8.07
N ALA A 134 23.49 5.40 -8.52
CA ALA A 134 24.81 5.77 -8.01
C ALA A 134 24.75 6.19 -6.53
N GLY A 135 23.70 6.93 -6.14
CA GLY A 135 23.45 7.33 -4.74
C GLY A 135 23.23 6.14 -3.82
N VAL A 136 22.44 5.17 -4.25
CA VAL A 136 22.16 3.93 -3.47
C VAL A 136 23.41 3.09 -3.27
N ALA A 137 24.34 3.11 -4.21
CA ALA A 137 25.64 2.44 -4.09
C ALA A 137 26.65 3.19 -3.18
N SER A 138 26.32 4.42 -2.77
CA SER A 138 27.19 5.27 -1.95
C SER A 138 27.05 4.97 -0.45
N PRO A 139 28.12 5.10 0.34
CA PRO A 139 28.05 5.06 1.80
C PRO A 139 27.15 6.14 2.43
N SER A 140 26.84 7.21 1.70
CA SER A 140 25.96 8.32 2.14
C SER A 140 24.47 8.08 1.83
N LEU A 141 24.07 6.86 1.48
CA LEU A 141 22.66 6.53 1.17
C LEU A 141 21.70 7.03 2.25
N GLY A 142 22.04 6.89 3.53
CA GLY A 142 21.16 7.26 4.64
C GLY A 142 20.71 8.72 4.66
N GLU A 143 21.48 9.64 4.04
CA GLU A 143 21.12 11.07 3.93
C GLU A 143 20.04 11.35 2.89
N HIS A 144 19.74 10.38 2.04
CA HIS A 144 18.78 10.47 0.93
C HIS A 144 17.63 9.46 1.05
N VAL A 145 17.42 8.92 2.26
CA VAL A 145 16.35 7.95 2.51
C VAL A 145 15.37 8.53 3.53
N GLN A 146 14.11 8.56 3.15
CA GLN A 146 13.00 8.77 4.07
C GLN A 146 12.52 7.42 4.61
N VAL A 147 12.46 7.30 5.92
CA VAL A 147 11.93 6.12 6.61
C VAL A 147 10.42 6.32 6.79
N ARG A 148 9.62 5.45 6.19
CA ARG A 148 8.16 5.50 6.25
C ARG A 148 7.65 4.43 7.20
N THR A 149 6.84 4.85 8.15
CA THR A 149 6.17 3.96 9.10
C THR A 149 5.19 3.04 8.38
N MET A 150 5.11 1.79 8.84
CA MET A 150 4.13 0.80 8.39
C MET A 150 3.23 0.38 9.54
N VAL A 151 2.05 -0.12 9.20
CA VAL A 151 1.09 -0.70 10.14
C VAL A 151 1.09 -2.22 9.99
N GLU A 152 1.00 -2.91 11.13
CA GLU A 152 0.87 -4.37 11.20
C GLU A 152 -0.45 -4.75 11.86
N ALA A 153 -1.14 -5.69 11.28
CA ALA A 153 -2.26 -6.36 11.91
C ALA A 153 -1.95 -7.85 12.08
N SER A 154 -2.25 -8.40 13.23
CA SER A 154 -2.05 -9.82 13.56
C SER A 154 -3.32 -10.44 14.10
N THR A 155 -3.52 -11.72 13.82
CA THR A 155 -4.61 -12.52 14.37
C THR A 155 -4.09 -13.47 15.45
N ASP A 156 -4.96 -13.90 16.35
CA ASP A 156 -4.60 -14.83 17.44
C ASP A 156 -4.24 -16.25 16.98
N ASP A 157 -4.49 -16.60 15.72
CA ASP A 157 -4.00 -17.83 15.07
C ASP A 157 -2.64 -17.65 14.37
N GLY A 158 -2.01 -16.47 14.51
CA GLY A 158 -0.64 -16.19 14.06
C GLY A 158 -0.50 -15.71 12.62
N GLN A 159 -1.60 -15.35 11.95
CA GLN A 159 -1.51 -14.66 10.64
C GLN A 159 -1.15 -13.19 10.85
N THR A 160 -0.37 -12.64 9.95
CA THR A 160 0.04 -11.22 9.98
C THR A 160 -0.16 -10.57 8.62
N LEU A 161 -0.48 -9.28 8.63
CA LEU A 161 -0.59 -8.45 7.45
C LEU A 161 0.13 -7.11 7.69
N LEU A 162 1.04 -6.74 6.80
CA LEU A 162 1.71 -5.44 6.77
C LEU A 162 1.06 -4.53 5.74
N ALA A 163 0.99 -3.24 6.03
CA ALA A 163 0.58 -2.24 5.07
C ALA A 163 1.37 -0.93 5.25
N LEU A 164 1.63 -0.24 4.15
CA LEU A 164 2.29 1.06 4.14
C LEU A 164 1.29 2.20 4.39
N ASN A 165 0.11 2.12 3.79
CA ASN A 165 -0.91 3.16 3.94
C ASN A 165 -1.85 2.86 5.09
N GLU A 166 -2.63 1.80 4.96
CA GLU A 166 -3.66 1.46 5.95
C GLU A 166 -4.01 -0.03 5.93
N VAL A 167 -4.46 -0.48 7.08
CA VAL A 167 -5.16 -1.74 7.27
C VAL A 167 -6.65 -1.45 7.44
N PHE A 168 -7.49 -2.20 6.74
CA PHE A 168 -8.94 -2.18 6.89
C PHE A 168 -9.45 -3.51 7.41
N ILE A 169 -10.36 -3.43 8.38
CA ILE A 169 -11.05 -4.59 8.96
C ILE A 169 -12.54 -4.35 8.81
N GLY A 170 -13.21 -5.19 8.03
CA GLY A 170 -14.64 -5.00 7.76
C GLY A 170 -15.31 -6.29 7.31
N HIS A 171 -16.58 -6.21 6.97
CA HIS A 171 -17.30 -7.36 6.43
C HIS A 171 -16.94 -7.57 4.94
N SER A 172 -16.80 -8.82 4.52
CA SER A 172 -16.46 -9.19 3.12
C SER A 172 -17.52 -8.83 2.08
N SER A 173 -18.68 -8.30 2.52
CA SER A 173 -19.77 -7.84 1.67
C SER A 173 -20.34 -6.52 2.20
N HIS A 174 -21.53 -6.12 1.74
CA HIS A 174 -22.22 -4.89 2.19
C HIS A 174 -22.85 -4.97 3.59
N GLN A 175 -22.62 -6.04 4.34
CA GLN A 175 -23.17 -6.17 5.68
C GLN A 175 -22.29 -5.45 6.70
N SER A 176 -22.89 -5.09 7.84
CA SER A 176 -22.12 -4.48 8.91
C SER A 176 -21.15 -5.48 9.53
N ALA A 177 -19.95 -5.02 9.78
CA ALA A 177 -18.99 -5.69 10.64
C ALA A 177 -19.41 -5.52 12.10
N ARG A 178 -19.52 -6.63 12.83
CA ARG A 178 -19.80 -6.65 14.27
C ARG A 178 -18.56 -7.13 14.99
N TYR A 179 -18.15 -6.38 15.98
CA TYR A 179 -16.96 -6.68 16.78
C TYR A 179 -17.02 -5.95 18.13
N ARG A 180 -16.19 -6.36 19.07
CA ARG A 180 -15.89 -5.63 20.27
C ARG A 180 -14.52 -4.99 20.10
N LEU A 181 -14.50 -3.65 20.06
CA LEU A 181 -13.29 -2.85 20.02
C LEU A 181 -12.72 -2.72 21.42
N GLU A 182 -11.41 -2.86 21.58
CA GLU A 182 -10.68 -2.74 22.85
C GLU A 182 -9.59 -1.68 22.67
N LEU A 183 -9.65 -0.64 23.51
CA LEU A 183 -8.78 0.54 23.40
C LEU A 183 -7.48 0.37 24.20
N PRO A 184 -6.36 1.01 23.78
CA PRO A 184 -5.06 0.93 24.46
C PRO A 184 -5.10 1.35 25.94
N GLU A 185 -5.81 2.43 26.24
CA GLU A 185 -5.96 2.99 27.60
C GLU A 185 -6.89 2.17 28.50
N GLY A 186 -7.43 1.10 27.98
CA GLY A 186 -8.47 0.31 28.63
C GLY A 186 -9.87 0.81 28.28
N GLY A 187 -10.83 -0.07 28.36
CA GLY A 187 -12.19 0.15 27.90
C GLY A 187 -12.46 -0.66 26.62
N ASN A 188 -13.74 -0.90 26.40
CA ASN A 188 -14.19 -1.62 25.20
C ASN A 188 -15.57 -1.15 24.81
N GLU A 189 -15.88 -1.30 23.52
CA GLU A 189 -17.19 -1.02 22.97
C GLU A 189 -17.57 -2.07 21.93
N ARG A 190 -18.79 -2.61 22.07
CA ARG A 190 -19.37 -3.44 21.01
C ARG A 190 -19.88 -2.53 19.91
N GLN A 191 -19.51 -2.82 18.68
CA GLN A 191 -19.84 -1.99 17.54
C GLN A 191 -20.46 -2.80 16.39
N SER A 192 -21.27 -2.10 15.62
CA SER A 192 -21.74 -2.51 14.30
C SER A 192 -21.44 -1.35 13.35
N SER A 193 -20.61 -1.59 12.35
CA SER A 193 -20.08 -0.51 11.49
C SER A 193 -19.81 -1.02 10.07
N SER A 194 -19.44 -0.11 9.18
CA SER A 194 -18.91 -0.51 7.86
C SER A 194 -17.47 -1.02 7.93
N GLY A 195 -16.80 -0.88 9.08
CA GLY A 195 -15.46 -1.39 9.34
C GLY A 195 -14.57 -0.40 10.08
N LEU A 196 -13.38 -0.86 10.43
CA LEU A 196 -12.32 -0.11 11.10
C LEU A 196 -11.15 0.11 10.13
N LEU A 197 -10.69 1.33 10.02
CA LEU A 197 -9.51 1.74 9.27
C LEU A 197 -8.41 2.15 10.26
N VAL A 198 -7.20 1.60 10.12
CA VAL A 198 -6.02 2.05 10.88
C VAL A 198 -4.95 2.43 9.87
N SER A 199 -4.46 3.66 9.97
CA SER A 199 -3.63 4.28 8.94
C SER A 199 -2.35 4.86 9.48
N THR A 200 -1.30 4.82 8.66
CA THR A 200 -0.03 5.54 8.85
C THR A 200 -0.13 6.99 8.36
N GLY A 201 0.90 7.79 8.59
CA GLY A 201 1.02 9.10 7.99
C GLY A 201 1.08 9.08 6.46
N THR A 202 1.63 8.03 5.86
CA THR A 202 1.58 7.86 4.39
C THR A 202 0.14 7.65 3.92
N GLY A 203 -0.64 6.78 4.57
CA GLY A 203 -2.06 6.55 4.28
C GLY A 203 -2.94 7.76 4.57
N ALA A 204 -2.51 8.63 5.49
CA ALA A 204 -3.18 9.90 5.79
C ALA A 204 -3.15 10.90 4.61
N THR A 205 -2.47 10.62 3.52
CA THR A 205 -2.54 11.40 2.27
C THR A 205 -3.67 10.92 1.33
N GLY A 206 -4.23 9.74 1.57
CA GLY A 206 -5.20 9.05 0.71
C GLY A 206 -6.58 8.82 1.35
N TRP A 207 -6.99 7.56 1.45
CA TRP A 207 -8.31 7.15 1.94
C TRP A 207 -8.59 7.63 3.36
N CYS A 208 -7.63 7.48 4.26
CA CYS A 208 -7.75 7.95 5.65
C CYS A 208 -8.08 9.46 5.69
N ARG A 209 -7.45 10.29 4.83
CA ARG A 209 -7.75 11.71 4.74
C ARG A 209 -9.20 11.98 4.33
N SER A 210 -9.76 11.19 3.42
CA SER A 210 -11.15 11.34 3.01
C SER A 210 -12.10 11.05 4.18
N VAL A 211 -11.84 10.00 4.96
CA VAL A 211 -12.62 9.67 6.16
C VAL A 211 -12.51 10.79 7.20
N TRP A 212 -11.32 11.28 7.44
CA TRP A 212 -11.04 12.38 8.37
C TRP A 212 -11.80 13.66 7.98
N GLN A 213 -11.78 14.03 6.70
CA GLN A 213 -12.50 15.20 6.17
C GLN A 213 -14.01 15.06 6.28
N GLU A 214 -14.57 13.91 5.88
CA GLU A 214 -16.01 13.64 5.93
C GLU A 214 -16.55 13.73 7.37
N ARG A 215 -15.77 13.28 8.34
CA ARG A 215 -16.13 13.31 9.76
C ARG A 215 -15.93 14.68 10.42
N HIS A 216 -15.23 15.60 9.77
CA HIS A 216 -14.76 16.83 10.39
C HIS A 216 -13.97 16.56 11.69
N SER A 217 -13.15 15.50 11.69
CA SER A 217 -12.38 15.08 12.85
C SER A 217 -11.40 16.17 13.30
N ALA A 218 -11.28 16.36 14.62
CA ALA A 218 -10.31 17.26 15.22
C ALA A 218 -8.92 16.62 15.43
N ILE A 219 -8.77 15.33 15.15
CA ILE A 219 -7.49 14.62 15.29
C ILE A 219 -6.49 15.21 14.27
N ARG A 220 -5.29 15.51 14.75
CA ARG A 220 -4.17 15.83 13.85
C ARG A 220 -3.73 14.53 13.18
N LEU A 221 -3.79 14.50 11.84
CA LEU A 221 -3.24 13.38 11.09
C LEU A 221 -1.72 13.33 11.21
N PRO A 222 -1.12 12.13 11.34
CA PRO A 222 0.32 11.97 11.36
C PRO A 222 0.94 12.34 10.00
N GLU A 223 2.14 12.87 10.05
CA GLU A 223 2.96 13.06 8.84
C GLU A 223 3.55 11.71 8.38
N PRO A 224 3.97 11.59 7.12
CA PRO A 224 4.44 10.31 6.57
C PRO A 224 5.62 9.66 7.30
N GLU A 225 6.42 10.43 8.03
CA GLU A 225 7.59 9.97 8.79
C GLU A 225 7.29 9.85 10.30
N ASP A 226 6.08 10.23 10.74
CA ASP A 226 5.67 10.07 12.13
C ASP A 226 5.45 8.59 12.47
N ASP A 227 5.78 8.21 13.68
CA ASP A 227 5.63 6.86 14.20
C ASP A 227 4.20 6.53 14.69
N ASP A 228 3.36 7.53 14.82
CA ASP A 228 1.99 7.39 15.27
C ASP A 228 1.08 6.84 14.16
N LEU A 229 0.06 6.08 14.55
CA LEU A 229 -1.02 5.67 13.67
C LEU A 229 -2.32 6.38 14.06
N VAL A 230 -3.23 6.53 13.11
CA VAL A 230 -4.58 7.05 13.36
C VAL A 230 -5.60 6.00 12.97
N TRP A 231 -6.70 5.91 13.71
CA TRP A 231 -7.76 4.96 13.38
C TRP A 231 -9.14 5.61 13.38
N PHE A 232 -10.01 5.08 12.52
CA PHE A 232 -11.38 5.53 12.33
C PHE A 232 -12.32 4.32 12.15
N VAL A 233 -13.41 4.32 12.93
CA VAL A 233 -14.54 3.40 12.67
C VAL A 233 -15.45 4.06 11.64
N ARG A 234 -15.78 3.36 10.57
CA ARG A 234 -16.62 3.87 9.50
C ARG A 234 -18.10 3.55 9.76
N GLU A 235 -18.95 4.58 9.66
CA GLU A 235 -20.41 4.48 9.74
C GLU A 235 -20.87 3.58 10.92
N ALA A 236 -20.42 3.88 12.14
CA ALA A 236 -20.84 3.16 13.32
C ALA A 236 -22.37 3.30 13.54
N TRP A 237 -23.05 2.19 13.81
CA TRP A 237 -24.49 2.16 13.95
C TRP A 237 -24.91 1.89 15.39
N PRO A 238 -25.64 2.84 16.08
CA PRO A 238 -26.08 2.65 17.44
C PRO A 238 -27.28 1.70 17.51
N THR A 239 -27.23 0.75 18.43
CA THR A 239 -28.35 -0.11 18.81
C THR A 239 -28.38 -0.26 20.33
N PRO A 240 -29.43 -0.88 20.94
CA PRO A 240 -29.38 -1.17 22.37
C PRO A 240 -28.19 -2.04 22.83
N ALA A 241 -27.49 -2.70 21.89
CA ALA A 241 -26.37 -3.58 22.15
C ALA A 241 -25.02 -3.07 21.60
N THR A 242 -25.02 -1.96 20.83
CA THR A 242 -23.81 -1.41 20.19
C THR A 242 -23.72 0.11 20.42
N GLY A 243 -22.51 0.58 20.72
CA GLY A 243 -22.18 1.99 20.90
C GLY A 243 -21.61 2.65 19.66
N THR A 244 -21.37 3.95 19.77
CA THR A 244 -20.74 4.82 18.76
C THR A 244 -19.82 5.86 19.39
N ASP A 245 -19.37 5.63 20.61
CA ASP A 245 -18.53 6.60 21.36
C ASP A 245 -17.05 6.43 20.98
N CYS A 246 -16.59 5.21 20.75
CA CYS A 246 -15.20 4.88 20.40
C CYS A 246 -15.05 4.78 18.89
N THR A 247 -14.97 5.91 18.16
CA THR A 247 -15.01 5.89 16.69
C THR A 247 -13.78 6.46 16.00
N GLU A 248 -12.86 7.06 16.76
CA GLU A 248 -11.59 7.55 16.22
C GLU A 248 -10.56 7.71 17.33
N GLY A 249 -9.29 7.68 16.97
CA GLY A 249 -8.20 7.89 17.92
C GLY A 249 -6.83 7.81 17.26
N VAL A 250 -5.80 7.97 18.10
CA VAL A 250 -4.40 7.88 17.73
C VAL A 250 -3.78 6.71 18.49
N LEU A 251 -2.93 5.94 17.84
CA LEU A 251 -2.08 4.93 18.48
C LEU A 251 -0.66 5.48 18.54
N ARG A 252 -0.15 5.63 19.74
CA ARG A 252 1.23 6.02 19.99
C ARG A 252 2.16 4.81 19.87
N VAL A 253 3.44 5.09 19.78
CA VAL A 253 4.47 4.03 19.79
C VAL A 253 4.29 3.13 21.02
N GLY A 254 4.15 1.83 20.77
CA GLY A 254 3.94 0.81 21.80
C GLY A 254 2.49 0.58 22.19
N GLU A 255 1.55 1.33 21.65
CA GLU A 255 0.11 1.09 21.84
C GLU A 255 -0.43 0.15 20.75
N GLU A 256 -1.48 -0.57 21.11
CA GLU A 256 -2.16 -1.54 20.24
C GLU A 256 -3.66 -1.33 20.31
N LEU A 257 -4.32 -1.40 19.15
CA LEU A 257 -5.76 -1.45 19.04
C LEU A 257 -6.19 -2.87 18.77
N SER A 258 -7.07 -3.42 19.60
CA SER A 258 -7.56 -4.78 19.40
C SER A 258 -9.05 -4.80 19.12
N LEU A 259 -9.49 -5.77 18.35
CA LEU A 259 -10.89 -6.10 18.21
C LEU A 259 -11.11 -7.61 18.30
N VAL A 260 -12.26 -8.02 18.84
CA VAL A 260 -12.73 -9.40 18.82
C VAL A 260 -13.92 -9.48 17.87
N ALA A 261 -13.81 -10.31 16.85
CA ALA A 261 -14.85 -10.47 15.83
C ALA A 261 -16.14 -11.05 16.40
N GLU A 262 -17.26 -10.42 16.08
CA GLU A 262 -18.63 -10.90 16.36
C GLU A 262 -19.43 -11.06 15.07
N SER A 263 -18.74 -11.36 13.97
CA SER A 263 -19.27 -11.72 12.64
C SER A 263 -18.43 -12.85 12.05
N ASP A 264 -19.05 -13.70 11.24
CA ASP A 264 -18.39 -14.89 10.64
C ASP A 264 -17.65 -14.58 9.34
N ARG A 265 -17.71 -13.36 8.83
CA ARG A 265 -17.17 -13.01 7.51
C ARG A 265 -16.44 -11.66 7.52
N LEU A 266 -15.66 -11.43 8.56
CA LEU A 266 -14.77 -10.28 8.52
C LEU A 266 -13.55 -10.59 7.66
N VAL A 267 -12.99 -9.56 7.08
CA VAL A 267 -11.75 -9.60 6.32
C VAL A 267 -10.83 -8.49 6.78
N LEU A 268 -9.57 -8.80 6.78
CA LEU A 268 -8.48 -7.88 7.03
C LEU A 268 -7.69 -7.74 5.73
N PHE A 269 -7.51 -6.54 5.21
CA PHE A 269 -6.66 -6.28 4.06
C PHE A 269 -5.91 -4.95 4.19
N GLY A 270 -4.80 -4.81 3.44
CA GLY A 270 -3.95 -3.63 3.46
C GLY A 270 -3.69 -3.05 2.07
N ASP A 271 -3.52 -1.73 2.01
CA ASP A 271 -3.12 -1.00 0.82
C ASP A 271 -4.03 -1.23 -0.40
N GLY A 272 -5.32 -1.46 -0.15
CA GLY A 272 -6.30 -1.69 -1.21
C GLY A 272 -6.12 -3.00 -1.99
N ILE A 273 -5.38 -3.98 -1.44
CA ILE A 273 -5.26 -5.31 -2.04
C ILE A 273 -6.19 -6.27 -1.30
N GLU A 274 -7.15 -6.84 -2.05
CA GLU A 274 -8.10 -7.80 -1.51
C GLU A 274 -7.68 -9.26 -1.76
N THR A 275 -6.73 -9.50 -2.67
CA THR A 275 -6.32 -10.87 -3.07
C THR A 275 -5.52 -11.60 -1.98
N ASP A 276 -4.89 -10.87 -1.09
CA ASP A 276 -4.15 -11.37 0.07
C ASP A 276 -4.86 -11.08 1.40
N ALA A 277 -6.17 -10.84 1.33
CA ALA A 277 -6.99 -10.60 2.51
C ALA A 277 -6.96 -11.80 3.46
N VAL A 278 -6.81 -11.50 4.75
CA VAL A 278 -6.88 -12.50 5.81
C VAL A 278 -8.35 -12.61 6.29
N PRO A 279 -8.99 -13.78 6.17
CA PRO A 279 -10.33 -13.99 6.70
C PRO A 279 -10.30 -14.01 8.23
N VAL A 280 -11.29 -13.35 8.84
CA VAL A 280 -11.46 -13.31 10.29
C VAL A 280 -12.85 -13.81 10.64
N THR A 281 -12.92 -14.80 11.50
CA THR A 281 -14.17 -15.47 11.89
C THR A 281 -14.57 -15.10 13.32
N TRP A 282 -15.80 -15.46 13.68
CA TRP A 282 -16.35 -15.20 15.03
C TRP A 282 -15.41 -15.65 16.14
N GLY A 283 -15.18 -14.76 17.10
CA GLY A 283 -14.34 -14.99 18.28
C GLY A 283 -12.86 -14.76 18.09
N GLN A 284 -12.37 -14.66 16.85
CA GLN A 284 -10.96 -14.33 16.60
C GLN A 284 -10.65 -12.90 17.05
N ARG A 285 -9.44 -12.75 17.59
CA ARG A 285 -8.85 -11.45 17.95
C ARG A 285 -7.97 -10.96 16.81
N VAL A 286 -8.13 -9.70 16.47
CA VAL A 286 -7.20 -8.96 15.62
C VAL A 286 -6.56 -7.86 16.45
N THR A 287 -5.24 -7.75 16.42
CA THR A 287 -4.47 -6.68 17.06
C THR A 287 -3.76 -5.88 15.98
N VAL A 288 -3.86 -4.56 16.05
CA VAL A 288 -3.23 -3.64 15.10
C VAL A 288 -2.30 -2.70 15.85
N SER A 289 -1.08 -2.58 15.38
CA SER A 289 -0.04 -1.72 15.94
C SER A 289 0.90 -1.20 14.86
N ARG A 290 1.83 -0.34 15.26
CA ARG A 290 2.93 0.05 14.38
C ARG A 290 3.80 -1.17 14.09
N ALA A 291 4.11 -1.39 12.82
CA ALA A 291 5.03 -2.46 12.41
C ALA A 291 6.45 -2.19 12.90
N SER A 292 7.22 -3.26 13.10
CA SER A 292 8.67 -3.16 13.31
C SER A 292 9.42 -2.86 12.02
N SER A 293 8.84 -3.23 10.87
CA SER A 293 9.37 -2.97 9.53
C SER A 293 9.02 -1.56 9.06
N HIS A 294 9.89 -0.98 8.22
CA HIS A 294 9.72 0.34 7.63
C HIS A 294 10.04 0.30 6.14
N LEU A 295 9.41 1.17 5.36
CA LEU A 295 9.81 1.40 3.99
C LEU A 295 10.95 2.42 3.96
N HIS A 296 12.03 2.11 3.27
CA HIS A 296 13.17 3.00 3.02
C HIS A 296 13.04 3.62 1.63
N LEU A 297 12.38 4.78 1.54
CA LEU A 297 12.14 5.49 0.28
C LEU A 297 13.32 6.40 -0.06
N VAL A 298 13.92 6.22 -1.22
CA VAL A 298 14.98 7.09 -1.75
C VAL A 298 14.34 8.37 -2.30
N VAL A 299 14.82 9.55 -1.84
CA VAL A 299 14.31 10.89 -2.18
C VAL A 299 15.38 11.80 -2.74
#